data_83759065290d2e74157bac1fe2bd4e0b
#
_entry.id   83759065290d2e74157bac1fe2bd4e0b
#
_cell.length_a   1.000
_cell.length_b   1.000
_cell.length_c   1.000
_cell.angle_alpha   90.00
_cell.angle_beta   90.00
_cell.angle_gamma   90.00
#
_symmetry.space_group_name_H-M   'P 1'
#
loop_
_entity.id
_entity.type
_entity.pdbx_description
1 polymer ?
#
loop_
_entity_poly.entity_id
_entity_poly.type
_entity_poly.pdbx_seq_one_letter_code
_entity_poly.pdbx_strand_id
1 'polypeptide(L)'
;MIFPQERRWLFWFAVVVLLVTSIPYLLGFALQGDAQRFTGFVLGVEDGNSYIAKMLGGAAGKWLFESPYSIELQRGMLAFLPYILLGKLTAPPGQHEQLIALFQLFRWIGGFLYIWATYDFLALFVTQVRYRRLGVALAALGGGLGGLIILGISALWQNN
;
A
#
# COMPACT_ATOMS: atom_id res chain seq x y z
N MET A 1 10.07 0.07 -28.36
CA MET A 1 10.94 -1.02 -27.85
C MET A 1 11.60 -0.51 -26.56
N ILE A 2 11.69 -1.32 -25.52
CA ILE A 2 12.27 -0.95 -24.22
C ILE A 2 13.62 -1.66 -24.10
N PHE A 3 14.68 -0.92 -23.81
CA PHE A 3 16.04 -1.48 -23.74
C PHE A 3 16.33 -2.08 -22.34
N PRO A 4 17.26 -3.04 -22.21
CA PRO A 4 17.63 -3.65 -20.92
C PRO A 4 18.08 -2.62 -19.87
N GLN A 5 18.76 -1.55 -20.30
CA GLN A 5 19.18 -0.46 -19.41
C GLN A 5 18.01 0.32 -18.82
N GLU A 6 16.89 0.48 -19.57
CA GLU A 6 15.68 1.09 -19.07
C GLU A 6 15.04 0.22 -17.99
N ARG A 7 14.99 -1.10 -18.21
CA ARG A 7 14.46 -2.08 -17.22
C ARG A 7 15.25 -2.08 -15.93
N ARG A 8 16.60 -2.01 -16.03
CA ARG A 8 17.47 -1.93 -14.85
C ARG A 8 17.24 -0.64 -14.05
N TRP A 9 17.12 0.49 -14.75
CA TRP A 9 16.80 1.77 -14.12
C TRP A 9 15.44 1.71 -13.44
N LEU A 10 14.40 1.20 -14.12
CA LEU A 10 13.04 1.07 -13.62
C LEU A 10 12.99 0.21 -12.35
N PHE A 11 13.70 -0.91 -12.34
CA PHE A 11 13.82 -1.79 -11.18
C PHE A 11 14.34 -1.03 -9.95
N TRP A 12 15.49 -0.36 -10.11
CA TRP A 12 16.07 0.39 -9.00
C TRP A 12 15.23 1.59 -8.57
N PHE A 13 14.61 2.28 -9.51
CA PHE A 13 13.65 3.35 -9.20
C PHE A 13 12.50 2.82 -8.34
N ALA A 14 11.87 1.71 -8.74
CA ALA A 14 10.78 1.09 -7.98
C ALA A 14 11.24 0.68 -6.57
N VAL A 15 12.41 0.03 -6.46
CA VAL A 15 12.98 -0.36 -5.17
C VAL A 15 13.19 0.86 -4.26
N VAL A 16 13.78 1.93 -4.78
CA VAL A 16 14.00 3.16 -3.99
C VAL A 16 12.69 3.79 -3.54
N VAL A 17 11.71 3.91 -4.42
CA VAL A 17 10.38 4.45 -4.06
C VAL A 17 9.73 3.61 -2.96
N LEU A 18 9.75 2.30 -3.10
CA LEU A 18 9.16 1.39 -2.10
C LEU A 18 9.87 1.44 -0.76
N LEU A 19 11.21 1.53 -0.76
CA LEU A 19 12.00 1.71 0.47
C LEU A 19 11.67 3.03 1.14
N VAL A 20 11.70 4.14 0.40
CA VAL A 20 11.40 5.48 0.96
C VAL A 20 9.98 5.54 1.53
N THR A 21 8.99 5.01 0.81
CA THR A 21 7.59 4.96 1.30
C THR A 21 7.39 3.99 2.46
N SER A 22 8.37 3.12 2.77
CA SER A 22 8.32 2.22 3.92
C SER A 22 8.92 2.82 5.19
N ILE A 23 9.72 3.89 5.08
CA ILE A 23 10.35 4.54 6.24
C ILE A 23 9.35 4.91 7.34
N PRO A 24 8.19 5.56 7.05
CA PRO A 24 7.24 5.90 8.10
C PRO A 24 6.68 4.68 8.85
N TYR A 25 6.50 3.56 8.16
CA TYR A 25 6.03 2.31 8.78
C TYR A 25 7.09 1.70 9.68
N LEU A 26 8.35 1.67 9.23
CA LEU A 26 9.48 1.20 10.04
C LEU A 26 9.66 2.06 11.29
N LEU A 27 9.53 3.38 11.16
CA LEU A 27 9.57 4.28 12.31
C LEU A 27 8.41 4.04 13.26
N GLY A 28 7.19 3.81 12.76
CA GLY A 28 6.03 3.48 13.58
C GLY A 28 6.25 2.22 14.42
N PHE A 29 6.81 1.18 13.85
CA PHE A 29 7.16 -0.04 14.58
C PHE A 29 8.34 0.15 15.54
N ALA A 30 9.34 0.94 15.16
CA ALA A 30 10.51 1.18 16.01
C ALA A 30 10.20 2.06 17.24
N LEU A 31 9.23 2.97 17.12
CA LEU A 31 8.84 3.91 18.16
C LEU A 31 7.67 3.42 19.04
N GLN A 32 7.07 2.26 18.73
CA GLN A 32 6.03 1.70 19.57
C GLN A 32 6.58 1.31 20.95
N GLY A 33 5.74 1.44 21.98
CA GLY A 33 6.08 1.09 23.37
C GLY A 33 4.95 0.29 24.03
N ASP A 34 5.11 -0.01 25.30
CA ASP A 34 4.12 -0.79 26.06
C ASP A 34 2.75 -0.11 26.16
N ALA A 35 2.74 1.23 26.21
CA ALA A 35 1.52 2.03 26.32
C ALA A 35 0.84 2.31 24.95
N GLN A 36 1.57 2.23 23.85
CA GLN A 36 1.06 2.55 22.51
C GLN A 36 1.64 1.58 21.48
N ARG A 37 0.75 0.79 20.86
CA ARG A 37 1.11 -0.10 19.77
C ARG A 37 0.79 0.54 18.43
N PHE A 38 1.73 0.43 17.50
CA PHE A 38 1.53 0.89 16.12
C PHE A 38 0.60 -0.09 15.39
N THR A 39 -0.46 0.44 14.76
CA THR A 39 -1.48 -0.36 14.06
C THR A 39 -1.01 -0.94 12.73
N GLY A 40 0.17 -0.55 12.25
CA GLY A 40 0.66 -0.92 10.91
C GLY A 40 0.27 0.07 9.81
N PHE A 41 -0.43 1.18 10.16
CA PHE A 41 -0.88 2.20 9.21
C PHE A 41 -0.48 3.60 9.68
N VAL A 42 0.10 4.40 8.75
CA VAL A 42 0.54 5.78 9.03
C VAL A 42 -0.57 6.79 8.71
N LEU A 43 -1.29 6.55 7.61
CA LEU A 43 -2.41 7.38 7.15
C LEU A 43 -3.61 6.47 6.88
N GLY A 44 -4.81 6.99 7.08
CA GLY A 44 -6.04 6.23 6.83
C GLY A 44 -6.14 4.98 7.71
N VAL A 45 -5.87 5.10 9.01
CA VAL A 45 -5.87 3.97 9.95
C VAL A 45 -7.20 3.22 9.92
N GLU A 46 -8.32 3.92 9.76
CA GLU A 46 -9.66 3.34 9.63
C GLU A 46 -9.77 2.47 8.38
N ASP A 47 -9.28 2.96 7.24
CA ASP A 47 -9.24 2.19 6.00
C ASP A 47 -8.32 0.99 6.14
N GLY A 48 -7.16 1.16 6.74
CA GLY A 48 -6.21 0.09 7.04
C GLY A 48 -6.84 -1.02 7.87
N ASN A 49 -7.50 -0.67 8.96
CA ASN A 49 -8.21 -1.62 9.80
C ASN A 49 -9.35 -2.31 9.06
N SER A 50 -10.03 -1.62 8.14
CA SER A 50 -11.05 -2.21 7.26
C SER A 50 -10.45 -3.29 6.35
N TYR A 51 -9.24 -3.10 5.83
CA TYR A 51 -8.55 -4.15 5.04
C TYR A 51 -8.15 -5.34 5.91
N ILE A 52 -7.63 -5.11 7.11
CA ILE A 52 -7.32 -6.18 8.07
C ILE A 52 -8.59 -6.96 8.44
N ALA A 53 -9.72 -6.30 8.65
CA ALA A 53 -10.99 -6.97 8.93
C ALA A 53 -11.44 -7.89 7.77
N LYS A 54 -11.22 -7.48 6.50
CA LYS A 54 -11.47 -8.32 5.33
C LYS A 54 -10.53 -9.54 5.29
N MET A 55 -9.26 -9.34 5.63
CA MET A 55 -8.29 -10.43 5.73
C MET A 55 -8.64 -11.40 6.86
N LEU A 56 -9.12 -10.92 8.01
CA LEU A 56 -9.62 -11.76 9.10
C LEU A 56 -10.80 -12.63 8.66
N GLY A 57 -11.72 -12.11 7.83
CA GLY A 57 -12.76 -12.90 7.20
C GLY A 57 -12.20 -14.08 6.41
N GLY A 58 -11.14 -13.85 5.63
CA GLY A 58 -10.43 -14.90 4.91
C GLY A 58 -9.76 -15.93 5.83
N ALA A 59 -9.11 -15.48 6.88
CA ALA A 59 -8.50 -16.33 7.91
C ALA A 59 -9.54 -17.23 8.61
N ALA A 60 -10.76 -16.70 8.81
CA ALA A 60 -11.90 -17.44 9.34
C ALA A 60 -12.55 -18.40 8.32
N GLY A 61 -11.95 -18.58 7.14
CA GLY A 61 -12.41 -19.52 6.11
C GLY A 61 -13.39 -18.95 5.08
N LYS A 62 -13.82 -17.68 5.20
CA LYS A 62 -14.73 -17.06 4.24
C LYS A 62 -14.09 -16.94 2.86
N TRP A 63 -14.90 -17.09 1.82
CA TRP A 63 -14.53 -16.86 0.41
C TRP A 63 -15.19 -15.63 -0.18
N LEU A 64 -16.30 -15.21 0.42
CA LEU A 64 -17.08 -14.06 0.01
C LEU A 64 -16.96 -12.98 1.09
N PHE A 65 -17.00 -11.74 0.63
CA PHE A 65 -16.99 -10.58 1.51
C PHE A 65 -18.37 -10.39 2.15
N GLU A 66 -18.37 -10.24 3.44
CA GLU A 66 -19.47 -9.75 4.26
C GLU A 66 -18.94 -8.58 5.09
N SER A 67 -19.70 -7.49 5.16
CA SER A 67 -19.26 -6.31 5.89
C SER A 67 -19.21 -6.59 7.40
N PRO A 68 -18.06 -6.41 8.06
CA PRO A 68 -17.98 -6.59 9.52
C PRO A 68 -18.69 -5.48 10.31
N TYR A 69 -19.16 -4.45 9.63
CA TYR A 69 -19.80 -3.26 10.23
C TYR A 69 -21.33 -3.30 10.17
N SER A 70 -21.92 -4.39 9.66
CA SER A 70 -23.39 -4.54 9.62
C SER A 70 -23.83 -5.70 10.49
N ILE A 71 -24.89 -5.47 11.24
CA ILE A 71 -25.57 -6.47 12.09
C ILE A 71 -26.58 -7.28 11.25
N GLU A 72 -26.98 -6.76 10.09
CA GLU A 72 -27.97 -7.43 9.24
C GLU A 72 -27.37 -8.67 8.56
N LEU A 73 -28.20 -9.69 8.37
CA LEU A 73 -27.84 -10.87 7.59
C LEU A 73 -27.51 -10.44 6.16
N GLN A 74 -26.24 -10.64 5.78
CA GLN A 74 -25.74 -10.30 4.46
C GLN A 74 -25.60 -11.56 3.62
N ARG A 75 -25.89 -11.41 2.35
CA ARG A 75 -25.43 -12.39 1.35
C ARG A 75 -24.00 -12.02 0.97
N GLY A 76 -23.07 -12.96 1.16
CA GLY A 76 -21.67 -12.76 0.78
C GLY A 76 -21.56 -12.38 -0.70
N MET A 77 -20.69 -11.40 -1.01
CA MET A 77 -20.44 -10.95 -2.37
C MET A 77 -18.99 -11.21 -2.80
N LEU A 78 -18.76 -11.38 -4.08
CA LEU A 78 -17.41 -11.49 -4.63
C LEU A 78 -16.76 -10.10 -4.70
N ALA A 79 -16.20 -9.66 -3.58
CA ALA A 79 -15.48 -8.39 -3.45
C ALA A 79 -14.25 -8.59 -2.57
N PHE A 80 -13.26 -7.71 -2.74
CA PHE A 80 -12.03 -7.70 -1.93
C PHE A 80 -11.27 -9.04 -1.88
N LEU A 81 -11.41 -9.85 -2.91
CA LEU A 81 -10.83 -11.20 -3.00
C LEU A 81 -9.33 -11.24 -2.68
N PRO A 82 -8.47 -10.31 -3.14
CA PRO A 82 -7.05 -10.31 -2.78
C PRO A 82 -6.81 -10.29 -1.26
N TYR A 83 -7.55 -9.47 -0.52
CA TYR A 83 -7.42 -9.39 0.94
C TYR A 83 -7.92 -10.66 1.62
N ILE A 84 -9.04 -11.22 1.16
CA ILE A 84 -9.57 -12.49 1.67
C ILE A 84 -8.54 -13.62 1.46
N LEU A 85 -7.90 -13.68 0.30
CA LEU A 85 -6.87 -14.68 0.00
C LEU A 85 -5.63 -14.50 0.87
N LEU A 86 -5.16 -13.26 1.09
CA LEU A 86 -4.06 -13.00 2.00
C LEU A 86 -4.37 -13.46 3.41
N GLY A 87 -5.59 -13.23 3.90
CA GLY A 87 -6.03 -13.69 5.21
C GLY A 87 -5.93 -15.21 5.38
N LYS A 88 -6.24 -15.99 4.34
CA LYS A 88 -6.13 -17.46 4.35
C LYS A 88 -4.70 -17.99 4.57
N LEU A 89 -3.69 -17.14 4.39
CA LEU A 89 -2.29 -17.50 4.60
C LEU A 89 -1.84 -17.31 6.05
N THR A 90 -2.74 -16.87 6.94
CA THR A 90 -2.43 -16.59 8.34
C THR A 90 -3.04 -17.62 9.28
N ALA A 91 -2.35 -17.88 10.39
CA ALA A 91 -2.80 -18.77 11.45
C ALA A 91 -2.31 -18.30 12.83
N PRO A 92 -3.04 -18.61 13.93
CA PRO A 92 -2.52 -18.41 15.28
C PRO A 92 -1.24 -19.25 15.54
N PRO A 93 -0.33 -18.82 16.42
CA PRO A 93 -0.31 -17.55 17.14
C PRO A 93 0.25 -16.39 16.31
N GLY A 94 0.04 -15.14 16.75
CA GLY A 94 0.62 -13.97 16.06
C GLY A 94 -0.10 -13.59 14.77
N GLN A 95 -1.38 -13.95 14.66
CA GLN A 95 -2.15 -13.75 13.44
C GLN A 95 -2.24 -12.27 13.01
N HIS A 96 -2.35 -11.34 13.97
CA HIS A 96 -2.45 -9.91 13.67
C HIS A 96 -1.18 -9.39 12.99
N GLU A 97 -0.03 -9.73 13.51
CA GLU A 97 1.28 -9.35 12.96
C GLU A 97 1.50 -9.96 11.57
N GLN A 98 1.05 -11.21 11.36
CA GLN A 98 1.08 -11.86 10.05
C GLN A 98 0.21 -11.12 9.03
N LEU A 99 -1.00 -10.69 9.43
CA LEU A 99 -1.90 -9.93 8.55
C LEU A 99 -1.28 -8.60 8.13
N ILE A 100 -0.67 -7.86 9.09
CA ILE A 100 0.02 -6.61 8.78
C ILE A 100 1.22 -6.87 7.84
N ALA A 101 2.03 -7.88 8.12
CA ALA A 101 3.18 -8.21 7.28
C ALA A 101 2.76 -8.57 5.84
N LEU A 102 1.72 -9.39 5.68
CA LEU A 102 1.17 -9.75 4.37
C LEU A 102 0.57 -8.54 3.64
N PHE A 103 -0.10 -7.64 4.37
CA PHE A 103 -0.60 -6.39 3.79
C PHE A 103 0.54 -5.52 3.27
N GLN A 104 1.63 -5.38 4.03
CA GLN A 104 2.80 -4.62 3.60
C GLN A 104 3.50 -5.29 2.40
N LEU A 105 3.61 -6.61 2.39
CA LEU A 105 4.14 -7.35 1.25
C LEU A 105 3.29 -7.14 0.00
N PHE A 106 1.96 -7.20 0.14
CA PHE A 106 1.03 -6.93 -0.96
C PHE A 106 1.15 -5.50 -1.48
N ARG A 107 1.32 -4.51 -0.59
CA ARG A 107 1.61 -3.12 -0.95
C ARG A 107 2.90 -3.01 -1.79
N TRP A 108 3.96 -3.72 -1.41
CA TRP A 108 5.22 -3.74 -2.13
C TRP A 108 5.07 -4.34 -3.52
N ILE A 109 4.44 -5.50 -3.62
CA ILE A 109 4.19 -6.18 -4.90
C ILE A 109 3.32 -5.29 -5.81
N GLY A 110 2.22 -4.75 -5.28
CA GLY A 110 1.32 -3.88 -6.02
C GLY A 110 2.01 -2.59 -6.49
N GLY A 111 2.79 -1.95 -5.62
CA GLY A 111 3.56 -0.75 -5.97
C GLY A 111 4.62 -1.02 -7.05
N PHE A 112 5.32 -2.14 -6.95
CA PHE A 112 6.29 -2.55 -7.98
C PHE A 112 5.61 -2.78 -9.33
N LEU A 113 4.53 -3.55 -9.35
CA LEU A 113 3.75 -3.81 -10.56
C LEU A 113 3.14 -2.54 -11.15
N TYR A 114 2.64 -1.63 -10.30
CA TYR A 114 2.13 -0.33 -10.74
C TYR A 114 3.18 0.50 -11.46
N ILE A 115 4.37 0.65 -10.87
CA ILE A 115 5.49 1.39 -11.48
C ILE A 115 5.90 0.75 -12.81
N TRP A 116 5.95 -0.58 -12.83
CA TRP A 116 6.33 -1.34 -14.02
C TRP A 116 5.31 -1.18 -15.15
N ALA A 117 4.04 -1.40 -14.85
CA ALA A 117 2.94 -1.27 -15.82
C ALA A 117 2.82 0.17 -16.34
N THR A 118 2.98 1.18 -15.45
CA THR A 118 2.98 2.59 -15.84
C THR A 118 4.10 2.91 -16.83
N TYR A 119 5.31 2.38 -16.60
CA TYR A 119 6.41 2.59 -17.54
C TYR A 119 6.14 1.93 -18.89
N ASP A 120 5.63 0.70 -18.90
CA ASP A 120 5.29 -0.01 -20.12
C ASP A 120 4.18 0.70 -20.90
N PHE A 121 3.17 1.20 -20.21
CA PHE A 121 2.11 2.01 -20.80
C PHE A 121 2.66 3.30 -21.43
N LEU A 122 3.50 4.04 -20.71
CA LEU A 122 4.14 5.24 -21.24
C LEU A 122 5.01 4.94 -22.46
N ALA A 123 5.64 3.80 -22.53
CA ALA A 123 6.49 3.42 -23.65
C ALA A 123 5.73 3.20 -24.95
N LEU A 124 4.40 3.03 -24.90
CA LEU A 124 3.53 2.95 -26.10
C LEU A 124 3.36 4.30 -26.78
N PHE A 125 3.37 5.40 -26.02
CA PHE A 125 3.05 6.74 -26.53
C PHE A 125 4.26 7.68 -26.56
N VAL A 126 5.24 7.45 -25.70
CA VAL A 126 6.40 8.31 -25.53
C VAL A 126 7.65 7.64 -26.08
N THR A 127 8.25 8.20 -27.11
CA THR A 127 9.43 7.64 -27.76
C THR A 127 10.71 7.90 -26.98
N GLN A 128 10.83 9.07 -26.33
CA GLN A 128 12.04 9.49 -25.64
C GLN A 128 12.10 8.94 -24.22
N VAL A 129 13.17 8.22 -23.87
CA VAL A 129 13.40 7.57 -22.58
C VAL A 129 13.32 8.55 -21.39
N ARG A 130 13.86 9.78 -21.56
CA ARG A 130 13.82 10.79 -20.50
C ARG A 130 12.41 11.17 -20.08
N TYR A 131 11.50 11.27 -21.04
CA TYR A 131 10.09 11.60 -20.75
C TYR A 131 9.31 10.40 -20.20
N ARG A 132 9.65 9.17 -20.57
CA ARG A 132 9.13 7.96 -19.90
C ARG A 132 9.51 7.94 -18.43
N ARG A 133 10.80 8.22 -18.13
CA ARG A 133 11.29 8.28 -16.74
C ARG A 133 10.62 9.40 -15.95
N LEU A 134 10.48 10.58 -16.53
CA LEU A 134 9.76 11.69 -15.89
C LEU A 134 8.29 11.33 -15.65
N GLY A 135 7.62 10.74 -16.64
CA GLY A 135 6.21 10.36 -16.52
C GLY A 135 5.96 9.33 -15.42
N VAL A 136 6.79 8.29 -15.33
CA VAL A 136 6.65 7.30 -14.25
C VAL A 136 6.98 7.90 -12.88
N ALA A 137 7.97 8.80 -12.80
CA ALA A 137 8.28 9.49 -11.55
C ALA A 137 7.11 10.38 -11.09
N LEU A 138 6.50 11.13 -12.01
CA LEU A 138 5.31 11.92 -11.71
C LEU A 138 4.12 11.04 -11.30
N ALA A 139 3.90 9.91 -11.96
CA ALA A 139 2.84 8.99 -11.60
C ALA A 139 3.05 8.35 -10.22
N ALA A 140 4.30 7.97 -9.91
CA ALA A 140 4.63 7.32 -8.64
C ALA A 140 4.66 8.31 -7.44
N LEU A 141 5.05 9.56 -7.67
CA LEU A 141 5.27 10.56 -6.61
C LEU A 141 4.23 11.69 -6.62
N GLY A 142 3.47 11.82 -7.70
CA GLY A 142 2.54 12.95 -7.92
C GLY A 142 1.41 13.05 -6.90
N GLY A 143 1.03 11.95 -6.25
CA GLY A 143 0.05 11.97 -5.14
C GLY A 143 0.57 12.59 -3.84
N GLY A 144 1.90 12.79 -3.72
CA GLY A 144 2.54 13.29 -2.50
C GLY A 144 2.45 14.82 -2.29
N LEU A 145 2.16 15.59 -3.32
CA LEU A 145 2.05 17.05 -3.18
C LEU A 145 0.92 17.48 -2.24
N GLY A 146 -0.19 16.76 -2.23
CA GLY A 146 -1.29 17.00 -1.29
C GLY A 146 -0.86 16.85 0.17
N GLY A 147 -0.04 15.84 0.48
CA GLY A 147 0.53 15.63 1.81
C GLY A 147 1.43 16.79 2.26
N LEU A 148 2.25 17.34 1.38
CA LEU A 148 3.11 18.48 1.68
C LEU A 148 2.28 19.75 1.96
N ILE A 149 1.20 19.96 1.22
CA ILE A 149 0.28 21.08 1.44
C ILE A 149 -0.39 20.97 2.81
N ILE A 150 -0.88 19.78 3.16
CA ILE A 150 -1.52 19.53 4.46
C ILE A 150 -0.53 19.74 5.60
N LEU A 151 0.70 19.23 5.49
CA LEU A 151 1.76 19.46 6.48
C LEU A 151 2.13 20.94 6.60
N GLY A 152 2.21 21.68 5.48
CA GLY A 152 2.46 23.11 5.48
C GLY A 152 1.34 23.90 6.17
N ILE A 153 0.08 23.58 5.88
CA ILE A 153 -1.09 24.21 6.51
C ILE A 153 -1.15 23.88 8.01
N SER A 154 -0.91 22.62 8.40
CA SER A 154 -0.92 22.23 9.82
C SER A 154 0.18 22.92 10.64
N ALA A 155 1.37 23.08 10.05
CA ALA A 155 2.47 23.81 10.69
C ALA A 155 2.16 25.31 10.87
N LEU A 156 1.46 25.93 9.93
CA LEU A 156 1.00 27.32 10.05
C LEU A 156 -0.10 27.49 11.12
N TRP A 157 -0.97 26.49 11.27
CA TRP A 157 -2.03 26.51 12.29
C TRP A 157 -1.52 26.30 13.72
N GLN A 158 -0.44 25.56 13.89
CA GLN A 158 0.16 25.34 15.21
C GLN A 158 0.98 26.52 15.71
N ASN A 159 1.35 27.44 14.82
CA ASN A 159 2.16 28.62 15.16
C ASN A 159 1.31 29.91 15.35
N ASN A 160 -0.02 29.83 15.27
CA ASN A 160 -0.98 30.89 15.58
C ASN A 160 -1.87 30.47 16.75
#